data_36f0351c4bee36d6fadbeb9d506537e8
#
_entry.id   36f0351c4bee36d6fadbeb9d506537e8
#
_cell.length_a   1.000
_cell.length_b   1.000
_cell.length_c   1.000
_cell.angle_alpha   90.00
_cell.angle_beta   90.00
_cell.angle_gamma   90.00
#
_symmetry.space_group_name_H-M   'P 1'
#
loop_
_entity.id
_entity.type
_entity.pdbx_description
1 polymer ?
#
loop_
_entity_poly.entity_id
_entity_poly.type
_entity_poly.pdbx_seq_one_letter_code
_entity_poly.pdbx_strand_id
1 'polypeptide(L)'
;TFAIEGVSRSLLAQITRHRIASFSVQSQRYVAKDNFDYIIPPAIEAIPEAKKLFIEAMEHDRETYKKLGELLAASHEKELTEAGKDPKDAQKAAKKMANEDARYVLSNACDTKIVMTMNVRSLYNFFALRCCERAQWEIRALATEMLRLVKGVSPVLFKNAGPACVRGNCAEGGMSCGKAVQIREKFANL
;
A
#
# COMPACT_ATOMS: atom_id res chain seq x y z
N THR A 1 0.12 -15.60 -6.84
CA THR A 1 -0.79 -14.46 -6.60
C THR A 1 -0.97 -14.28 -5.11
N PHE A 2 -1.00 -13.02 -4.65
CA PHE A 2 -1.24 -12.63 -3.25
C PHE A 2 -2.40 -11.65 -3.20
N ALA A 3 -3.28 -11.83 -2.22
CA ALA A 3 -4.23 -10.82 -1.78
C ALA A 3 -3.62 -10.10 -0.57
N ILE A 4 -3.53 -8.78 -0.62
CA ILE A 4 -2.84 -7.93 0.35
C ILE A 4 -3.85 -6.89 0.85
N GLU A 5 -4.04 -6.84 2.16
CA GLU A 5 -4.93 -5.89 2.85
C GLU A 5 -4.23 -5.28 4.06
N GLY A 6 -4.77 -4.21 4.61
CA GLY A 6 -4.21 -3.53 5.78
C GLY A 6 -2.85 -2.88 5.49
N VAL A 7 -2.70 -2.34 4.30
CA VAL A 7 -1.49 -1.65 3.84
C VAL A 7 -1.81 -0.26 3.33
N SER A 8 -0.82 0.64 3.45
CA SER A 8 -0.98 2.05 3.09
C SER A 8 -0.81 2.33 1.58
N ARG A 9 -1.30 3.48 1.15
CA ARG A 9 -0.97 4.03 -0.18
C ARG A 9 0.52 4.34 -0.33
N SER A 10 1.22 4.63 0.77
CA SER A 10 2.69 4.75 0.78
C SER A 10 3.37 3.45 0.37
N LEU A 11 2.91 2.30 0.85
CA LEU A 11 3.40 0.99 0.43
C LEU A 11 3.09 0.74 -1.04
N LEU A 12 1.85 1.06 -1.50
CA LEU A 12 1.46 0.90 -2.88
C LEU A 12 2.41 1.62 -3.83
N ALA A 13 2.80 2.86 -3.52
CA ALA A 13 3.74 3.65 -4.33
C ALA A 13 5.15 2.99 -4.43
N GLN A 14 5.51 2.15 -3.46
CA GLN A 14 6.79 1.43 -3.45
C GLN A 14 6.69 0.08 -4.17
N ILE A 15 5.61 -0.68 -3.95
CA ILE A 15 5.46 -2.03 -4.50
C ILE A 15 5.25 -2.00 -6.01
N THR A 16 4.55 -1.00 -6.54
CA THR A 16 4.31 -0.82 -7.98
C THR A 16 5.56 -0.44 -8.79
N ARG A 17 6.68 -0.11 -8.14
CA ARG A 17 7.98 0.05 -8.81
C ARG A 17 8.57 -1.27 -9.32
N HIS A 18 8.08 -2.41 -8.86
CA HIS A 18 8.47 -3.72 -9.37
C HIS A 18 7.71 -4.01 -10.67
N ARG A 19 8.38 -3.76 -11.82
CA ARG A 19 7.75 -3.70 -13.16
C ARG A 19 7.29 -5.05 -13.70
N ILE A 20 7.96 -6.16 -13.33
CA ILE A 20 7.59 -7.50 -13.80
C ILE A 20 6.62 -8.11 -12.80
N ALA A 21 5.45 -7.50 -12.70
CA ALA A 21 4.35 -7.88 -11.83
C ALA A 21 3.03 -7.37 -12.42
N SER A 22 1.94 -8.06 -12.10
CA SER A 22 0.58 -7.58 -12.35
C SER A 22 -0.05 -7.14 -11.04
N PHE A 23 -0.68 -5.98 -11.04
CA PHE A 23 -1.35 -5.40 -9.90
C PHE A 23 -2.81 -5.09 -10.23
N SER A 24 -3.73 -5.52 -9.36
CA SER A 24 -5.09 -5.02 -9.29
C SER A 24 -5.26 -4.35 -7.93
N VAL A 25 -5.60 -3.06 -7.94
CA VAL A 25 -5.64 -2.20 -6.76
C VAL A 25 -7.03 -1.64 -6.57
N GLN A 26 -7.50 -1.56 -5.33
CA GLN A 26 -8.77 -0.93 -5.00
C GLN A 26 -8.79 0.53 -5.52
N SER A 27 -9.77 0.81 -6.38
CA SER A 27 -9.93 2.14 -6.97
C SER A 27 -10.60 3.10 -6.00
N GLN A 28 -9.98 4.24 -5.75
CA GLN A 28 -10.59 5.35 -5.00
C GLN A 28 -11.59 6.19 -5.83
N ARG A 29 -11.74 5.91 -7.12
CA ARG A 29 -12.77 6.55 -7.98
C ARG A 29 -14.12 5.88 -7.82
N TYR A 30 -14.15 4.55 -7.63
CA TYR A 30 -15.38 3.74 -7.56
C TYR A 30 -15.77 3.37 -6.15
N VAL A 31 -14.81 3.34 -5.23
CA VAL A 31 -15.05 3.05 -3.81
C VAL A 31 -14.84 4.34 -3.04
N ALA A 32 -15.94 4.91 -2.56
CA ALA A 32 -15.89 6.09 -1.70
C ALA A 32 -15.12 5.79 -0.41
N LYS A 33 -14.40 6.77 0.08
CA LYS A 33 -13.58 6.68 1.28
C LYS A 33 -14.12 7.57 2.42
N ASP A 34 -15.45 7.66 2.54
CA ASP A 34 -16.10 8.48 3.57
C ASP A 34 -15.70 8.07 4.99
N ASN A 35 -15.37 6.79 5.17
CA ASN A 35 -14.83 6.23 6.41
C ASN A 35 -13.67 5.29 6.08
N PHE A 36 -12.53 5.85 5.67
CA PHE A 36 -11.34 5.06 5.37
C PHE A 36 -10.58 4.66 6.62
N ASP A 37 -10.01 3.48 6.61
CA ASP A 37 -8.99 3.08 7.57
C ASP A 37 -7.63 3.66 7.17
N TYR A 38 -6.71 3.76 8.13
CA TYR A 38 -5.36 4.26 7.91
C TYR A 38 -4.32 3.48 8.69
N ILE A 39 -3.12 3.45 8.17
CA ILE A 39 -1.98 2.75 8.77
C ILE A 39 -1.14 3.72 9.57
N ILE A 40 -1.02 3.50 10.87
CA ILE A 40 -0.18 4.31 11.76
C ILE A 40 1.24 3.73 11.72
N PRO A 41 2.26 4.52 11.30
CA PRO A 41 3.64 4.07 11.36
C PRO A 41 4.09 3.75 12.80
N PRO A 42 4.85 2.65 13.04
CA PRO A 42 5.27 2.26 14.39
C PRO A 42 6.03 3.36 15.15
N ALA A 43 6.80 4.18 14.46
CA ALA A 43 7.52 5.31 15.08
C ALA A 43 6.55 6.40 15.60
N ILE A 44 5.42 6.61 14.92
CA ILE A 44 4.36 7.52 15.36
C ILE A 44 3.57 6.88 16.49
N GLU A 45 3.24 5.60 16.37
CA GLU A 45 2.51 4.82 17.39
C GLU A 45 3.24 4.81 18.74
N ALA A 46 4.58 4.79 18.71
CA ALA A 46 5.43 4.74 19.92
C ALA A 46 5.47 6.06 20.71
N ILE A 47 5.02 7.18 20.14
CA ILE A 47 5.07 8.51 20.77
C ILE A 47 3.63 9.03 20.92
N PRO A 48 3.06 9.06 22.15
CA PRO A 48 1.66 9.42 22.38
C PRO A 48 1.22 10.75 21.75
N GLU A 49 2.05 11.79 21.84
CA GLU A 49 1.78 13.10 21.26
C GLU A 49 1.78 13.06 19.73
N ALA A 50 2.72 12.31 19.13
CA ALA A 50 2.78 12.14 17.66
C ALA A 50 1.57 11.34 17.16
N LYS A 51 1.18 10.29 17.90
CA LYS A 51 -0.02 9.50 17.58
C LYS A 51 -1.28 10.37 17.61
N LYS A 52 -1.43 11.21 18.64
CA LYS A 52 -2.57 12.13 18.75
C LYS A 52 -2.65 13.07 17.55
N LEU A 53 -1.55 13.76 17.23
CA LEU A 53 -1.49 14.66 16.07
C LEU A 53 -1.79 13.93 14.75
N PHE A 54 -1.30 12.72 14.61
CA PHE A 54 -1.56 11.89 13.42
C PHE A 54 -3.05 11.56 13.28
N ILE A 55 -3.71 11.13 14.35
CA ILE A 55 -5.13 10.81 14.36
C ILE A 55 -5.96 12.05 14.03
N GLU A 56 -5.67 13.20 14.67
CA GLU A 56 -6.35 14.48 14.39
C GLU A 56 -6.25 14.87 12.91
N ALA A 57 -5.08 14.68 12.27
CA ALA A 57 -4.89 14.94 10.86
C ALA A 57 -5.73 13.99 9.99
N MET A 58 -5.79 12.69 10.32
CA MET A 58 -6.58 11.71 9.57
C MET A 58 -8.09 11.98 9.67
N GLU A 59 -8.59 12.37 10.83
CA GLU A 59 -10.00 12.75 11.02
C GLU A 59 -10.33 14.03 10.25
N HIS A 60 -9.44 15.02 10.24
CA HIS A 60 -9.59 16.23 9.44
C HIS A 60 -9.65 15.93 7.94
N ASP A 61 -8.73 15.07 7.43
CA ASP A 61 -8.73 14.64 6.03
C ASP A 61 -10.04 13.93 5.66
N ARG A 62 -10.55 13.08 6.56
CA ARG A 62 -11.83 12.36 6.40
C ARG A 62 -13.01 13.32 6.27
N GLU A 63 -13.11 14.30 7.16
CA GLU A 63 -14.15 15.32 7.10
C GLU A 63 -14.05 16.17 5.83
N THR A 64 -12.84 16.58 5.47
CA THR A 64 -12.58 17.38 4.27
C THR A 64 -12.96 16.60 3.01
N TYR A 65 -12.58 15.33 2.91
CA TYR A 65 -12.94 14.44 1.81
C TYR A 65 -14.47 14.36 1.62
N LYS A 66 -15.20 14.16 2.73
CA LYS A 66 -16.65 14.06 2.72
C LYS A 66 -17.29 15.35 2.23
N LYS A 67 -16.90 16.52 2.79
CA LYS A 67 -17.42 17.83 2.40
C LYS A 67 -17.15 18.15 0.93
N LEU A 68 -15.95 17.89 0.44
CA LEU A 68 -15.60 18.06 -0.98
C LEU A 68 -16.43 17.13 -1.87
N GLY A 69 -16.59 15.87 -1.48
CA GLY A 69 -17.42 14.91 -2.21
C GLY A 69 -18.86 15.35 -2.36
N GLU A 70 -19.47 15.87 -1.29
CA GLU A 70 -20.85 16.39 -1.31
C GLU A 70 -20.99 17.63 -2.22
N LEU A 71 -20.09 18.61 -2.09
CA LEU A 71 -20.12 19.83 -2.90
C LEU A 71 -19.89 19.54 -4.39
N LEU A 72 -18.91 18.73 -4.72
CA LEU A 72 -18.60 18.36 -6.10
C LEU A 72 -19.70 17.52 -6.73
N ALA A 73 -20.26 16.57 -5.98
CA ALA A 73 -21.38 15.76 -6.49
C ALA A 73 -22.60 16.61 -6.83
N ALA A 74 -22.96 17.56 -5.96
CA ALA A 74 -24.08 18.48 -6.22
C ALA A 74 -23.86 19.36 -7.46
N SER A 75 -22.63 19.88 -7.64
CA SER A 75 -22.28 20.69 -8.82
C SER A 75 -22.36 19.87 -10.12
N HIS A 76 -21.72 18.70 -10.13
CA HIS A 76 -21.71 17.83 -11.31
C HIS A 76 -23.09 17.26 -11.65
N GLU A 77 -23.92 16.93 -10.65
CA GLU A 77 -25.28 16.45 -10.87
C GLU A 77 -26.13 17.53 -11.58
N LYS A 78 -26.01 18.78 -11.11
CA LYS A 78 -26.69 19.92 -11.73
C LYS A 78 -26.26 20.10 -13.19
N GLU A 79 -24.97 20.17 -13.46
CA GLU A 79 -24.41 20.33 -14.81
C GLU A 79 -24.87 19.22 -15.76
N LEU A 80 -24.82 17.96 -15.29
CA LEU A 80 -25.23 16.81 -16.10
C LEU A 80 -26.72 16.77 -16.38
N THR A 81 -27.55 17.21 -15.44
CA THR A 81 -29.00 17.28 -15.59
C THR A 81 -29.37 18.41 -16.54
N GLU A 82 -28.76 19.57 -16.45
CA GLU A 82 -28.91 20.69 -17.38
C GLU A 82 -28.46 20.33 -18.79
N ALA A 83 -27.47 19.43 -18.92
CA ALA A 83 -27.04 18.86 -20.20
C ALA A 83 -28.00 17.77 -20.76
N GLY A 84 -29.14 17.52 -20.11
CA GLY A 84 -30.16 16.58 -20.57
C GLY A 84 -29.92 15.11 -20.22
N LYS A 85 -29.02 14.80 -19.27
CA LYS A 85 -28.82 13.43 -18.81
C LYS A 85 -29.97 13.00 -17.89
N ASP A 86 -30.32 11.70 -17.96
CA ASP A 86 -31.29 11.12 -17.01
C ASP A 86 -30.85 11.38 -15.55
N PRO A 87 -31.75 11.79 -14.64
CA PRO A 87 -31.37 12.16 -13.26
C PRO A 87 -30.65 11.08 -12.50
N LYS A 88 -31.00 9.80 -12.63
CA LYS A 88 -30.33 8.68 -11.96
C LYS A 88 -28.94 8.46 -12.51
N ASP A 89 -28.77 8.57 -13.81
CA ASP A 89 -27.47 8.44 -14.46
C ASP A 89 -26.59 9.67 -14.19
N ALA A 90 -27.16 10.86 -14.10
CA ALA A 90 -26.48 12.08 -13.70
C ALA A 90 -25.93 11.96 -12.27
N GLN A 91 -26.75 11.56 -11.31
CA GLN A 91 -26.35 11.35 -9.92
C GLN A 91 -25.20 10.34 -9.78
N LYS A 92 -25.31 9.19 -10.46
CA LYS A 92 -24.25 8.14 -10.43
C LYS A 92 -22.95 8.62 -11.04
N ALA A 93 -23.04 9.34 -12.16
CA ALA A 93 -21.85 9.89 -12.82
C ALA A 93 -21.21 11.01 -11.98
N ALA A 94 -22.02 11.91 -11.41
CA ALA A 94 -21.59 13.00 -10.55
C ALA A 94 -20.84 12.49 -9.31
N LYS A 95 -21.35 11.46 -8.65
CA LYS A 95 -20.68 10.82 -7.50
C LYS A 95 -19.31 10.26 -7.88
N LYS A 96 -19.20 9.62 -9.05
CA LYS A 96 -17.91 9.11 -9.52
C LYS A 96 -16.92 10.24 -9.80
N MET A 97 -17.36 11.32 -10.47
CA MET A 97 -16.54 12.49 -10.74
C MET A 97 -16.10 13.17 -9.44
N ALA A 98 -17.02 13.35 -8.50
CA ALA A 98 -16.71 13.90 -7.17
C ALA A 98 -15.65 13.10 -6.41
N ASN A 99 -15.75 11.77 -6.39
CA ASN A 99 -14.73 10.91 -5.76
C ASN A 99 -13.36 11.04 -6.45
N GLU A 100 -13.35 11.26 -7.79
CA GLU A 100 -12.11 11.38 -8.57
C GLU A 100 -11.28 12.60 -8.15
N ASP A 101 -11.95 13.67 -7.77
CA ASP A 101 -11.30 14.91 -7.35
C ASP A 101 -11.17 15.02 -5.83
N ALA A 102 -12.19 14.65 -5.06
CA ALA A 102 -12.12 14.68 -3.59
C ALA A 102 -10.97 13.83 -3.03
N ARG A 103 -10.61 12.71 -3.68
CA ARG A 103 -9.51 11.83 -3.22
C ARG A 103 -8.13 12.49 -3.14
N TYR A 104 -7.95 13.68 -3.69
CA TYR A 104 -6.68 14.41 -3.62
C TYR A 104 -6.32 14.87 -2.20
N VAL A 105 -7.30 14.95 -1.30
CA VAL A 105 -7.05 15.25 0.12
C VAL A 105 -6.79 14.00 0.96
N LEU A 106 -6.89 12.79 0.40
CA LEU A 106 -6.62 11.57 1.15
C LEU A 106 -5.13 11.39 1.41
N SER A 107 -4.79 11.14 2.66
CA SER A 107 -3.42 10.89 3.11
C SER A 107 -2.82 9.63 2.47
N ASN A 108 -1.50 9.62 2.35
CA ASN A 108 -0.72 8.42 2.00
C ASN A 108 -0.86 7.28 3.03
N ALA A 109 -1.31 7.57 4.24
CA ALA A 109 -1.62 6.58 5.26
C ALA A 109 -2.93 5.83 5.00
N CYS A 110 -3.82 6.36 4.14
CA CYS A 110 -5.08 5.71 3.78
C CYS A 110 -4.83 4.26 3.34
N ASP A 111 -5.66 3.33 3.85
CA ASP A 111 -5.59 1.92 3.51
C ASP A 111 -5.87 1.63 2.04
N THR A 112 -5.37 0.51 1.56
CA THR A 112 -5.68 -0.01 0.23
C THR A 112 -5.63 -1.53 0.21
N LYS A 113 -6.29 -2.11 -0.80
CA LYS A 113 -6.26 -3.53 -1.08
C LYS A 113 -5.58 -3.76 -2.44
N ILE A 114 -4.74 -4.78 -2.49
CA ILE A 114 -3.93 -5.08 -3.67
C ILE A 114 -4.01 -6.58 -3.95
N VAL A 115 -4.32 -6.96 -5.19
CA VAL A 115 -4.02 -8.30 -5.67
C VAL A 115 -2.79 -8.21 -6.56
N MET A 116 -1.75 -8.96 -6.21
CA MET A 116 -0.47 -8.93 -6.92
C MET A 116 -0.09 -10.32 -7.42
N THR A 117 0.33 -10.40 -8.68
CA THR A 117 0.88 -11.62 -9.28
C THR A 117 2.29 -11.37 -9.77
N MET A 118 3.22 -12.22 -9.35
CA MET A 118 4.62 -12.22 -9.80
C MET A 118 5.05 -13.66 -10.14
N ASN A 119 5.94 -13.80 -11.12
CA ASN A 119 6.65 -15.06 -11.33
C ASN A 119 7.76 -15.25 -10.26
N VAL A 120 8.29 -16.45 -10.18
CA VAL A 120 9.31 -16.83 -9.17
C VAL A 120 10.56 -15.95 -9.23
N ARG A 121 11.05 -15.64 -10.42
CA ARG A 121 12.25 -14.79 -10.59
C ARG A 121 11.99 -13.37 -10.07
N SER A 122 10.83 -12.81 -10.36
CA SER A 122 10.40 -11.50 -9.86
C SER A 122 10.24 -11.50 -8.34
N LEU A 123 9.69 -12.57 -7.76
CA LEU A 123 9.61 -12.74 -6.30
C LEU A 123 11.00 -12.78 -5.64
N TYR A 124 11.97 -13.50 -6.23
CA TYR A 124 13.34 -13.49 -5.73
C TYR A 124 13.97 -12.10 -5.74
N ASN A 125 13.77 -11.32 -6.80
CA ASN A 125 14.22 -9.93 -6.85
C ASN A 125 13.50 -9.05 -5.82
N PHE A 126 12.19 -9.21 -5.69
CA PHE A 126 11.38 -8.50 -4.70
C PHE A 126 11.87 -8.77 -3.28
N PHE A 127 12.06 -10.05 -2.91
CA PHE A 127 12.53 -10.42 -1.58
C PHE A 127 13.96 -9.95 -1.31
N ALA A 128 14.86 -10.00 -2.32
CA ALA A 128 16.22 -9.51 -2.17
C ALA A 128 16.28 -8.02 -1.81
N LEU A 129 15.38 -7.22 -2.37
CA LEU A 129 15.30 -5.78 -2.15
C LEU A 129 14.46 -5.42 -0.92
N ARG A 130 13.32 -6.09 -0.71
CA ARG A 130 12.29 -5.64 0.25
C ARG A 130 12.33 -6.36 1.59
N CYS A 131 12.94 -7.55 1.69
CA CYS A 131 13.24 -8.17 2.99
C CYS A 131 14.50 -7.58 3.65
N CYS A 132 15.24 -6.69 2.98
CA CYS A 132 16.42 -6.04 3.52
C CYS A 132 16.07 -5.06 4.66
N GLU A 133 16.92 -4.97 5.71
CA GLU A 133 16.74 -4.02 6.81
C GLU A 133 16.75 -2.55 6.37
N ARG A 134 17.29 -2.25 5.18
CA ARG A 134 17.25 -0.92 4.55
C ARG A 134 15.90 -0.58 3.91
N ALA A 135 15.04 -1.58 3.69
CA ALA A 135 13.70 -1.33 3.19
C ALA A 135 12.82 -0.66 4.25
N GLN A 136 11.89 0.18 3.81
CA GLN A 136 10.91 0.81 4.70
C GLN A 136 10.12 -0.28 5.45
N TRP A 137 9.76 -0.02 6.70
CA TRP A 137 9.23 -1.01 7.63
C TRP A 137 8.03 -1.79 7.09
N GLU A 138 7.07 -1.10 6.44
CA GLU A 138 5.81 -1.70 6.01
C GLU A 138 6.00 -2.67 4.83
N ILE A 139 6.71 -2.24 3.79
CA ILE A 139 7.01 -3.13 2.65
C ILE A 139 7.97 -4.25 3.04
N ARG A 140 8.83 -4.05 4.06
CA ARG A 140 9.70 -5.10 4.61
C ARG A 140 8.88 -6.14 5.36
N ALA A 141 7.93 -5.72 6.18
CA ALA A 141 7.00 -6.62 6.88
C ALA A 141 6.19 -7.45 5.88
N LEU A 142 5.58 -6.79 4.89
CA LEU A 142 4.85 -7.46 3.83
C LEU A 142 5.72 -8.48 3.07
N ALA A 143 6.91 -8.08 2.62
CA ALA A 143 7.81 -8.95 1.87
C ALA A 143 8.25 -10.16 2.69
N THR A 144 8.48 -9.98 3.98
CA THR A 144 8.86 -11.08 4.89
C THR A 144 7.71 -12.07 5.05
N GLU A 145 6.49 -11.60 5.23
CA GLU A 145 5.30 -12.45 5.34
C GLU A 145 5.01 -13.19 4.02
N MET A 146 5.09 -12.50 2.89
CA MET A 146 4.97 -13.14 1.58
C MET A 146 6.00 -14.26 1.38
N LEU A 147 7.25 -14.03 1.81
CA LEU A 147 8.31 -15.05 1.74
C LEU A 147 7.98 -16.25 2.63
N ARG A 148 7.49 -16.02 3.85
CA ARG A 148 7.04 -17.07 4.76
C ARG A 148 5.98 -17.96 4.11
N LEU A 149 4.97 -17.34 3.48
CA LEU A 149 3.89 -18.04 2.80
C LEU A 149 4.40 -18.91 1.63
N VAL A 150 5.28 -18.37 0.78
CA VAL A 150 5.78 -19.13 -0.38
C VAL A 150 6.78 -20.21 0.02
N LYS A 151 7.53 -20.05 1.11
CA LYS A 151 8.35 -21.12 1.68
C LYS A 151 7.48 -22.28 2.18
N GLY A 152 6.33 -21.98 2.80
CA GLY A 152 5.37 -23.01 3.23
C GLY A 152 4.79 -23.81 2.06
N VAL A 153 4.55 -23.16 0.91
CA VAL A 153 3.96 -23.82 -0.28
C VAL A 153 5.03 -24.53 -1.15
N SER A 154 6.22 -23.94 -1.27
CA SER A 154 7.29 -24.42 -2.15
C SER A 154 8.66 -24.27 -1.48
N PRO A 155 8.96 -25.04 -0.43
CA PRO A 155 10.15 -24.86 0.39
C PRO A 155 11.45 -25.04 -0.40
N VAL A 156 11.50 -25.99 -1.33
CA VAL A 156 12.70 -26.23 -2.14
C VAL A 156 12.95 -25.05 -3.07
N LEU A 157 11.91 -24.51 -3.70
CA LEU A 157 12.00 -23.40 -4.65
C LEU A 157 12.45 -22.10 -3.98
N PHE A 158 12.01 -21.85 -2.75
CA PHE A 158 12.31 -20.61 -2.01
C PHE A 158 13.34 -20.79 -0.87
N LYS A 159 14.03 -21.93 -0.80
CA LYS A 159 15.02 -22.24 0.24
C LYS A 159 16.01 -21.09 0.49
N ASN A 160 16.55 -20.52 -0.58
CA ASN A 160 17.56 -19.46 -0.54
C ASN A 160 16.98 -18.06 -0.81
N ALA A 161 15.67 -17.87 -0.74
CA ALA A 161 15.05 -16.57 -0.92
C ALA A 161 15.15 -15.72 0.35
N GLY A 162 15.30 -14.41 0.17
CA GLY A 162 15.46 -13.44 1.26
C GLY A 162 16.26 -12.22 0.80
N PRO A 163 16.69 -11.36 1.75
CA PRO A 163 17.59 -10.24 1.44
C PRO A 163 18.85 -10.69 0.70
N ALA A 164 19.47 -9.81 -0.07
CA ALA A 164 20.65 -10.17 -0.89
C ALA A 164 21.77 -10.86 -0.08
N CYS A 165 21.97 -10.45 1.18
CA CYS A 165 22.98 -11.01 2.07
C CYS A 165 22.73 -12.48 2.48
N VAL A 166 21.55 -13.06 2.23
CA VAL A 166 21.29 -14.49 2.46
C VAL A 166 22.07 -15.36 1.48
N ARG A 167 22.25 -14.91 0.24
CA ARG A 167 22.90 -15.66 -0.84
C ARG A 167 24.35 -15.26 -1.12
N GLY A 168 24.86 -14.22 -0.48
CA GLY A 168 26.18 -13.71 -0.78
C GLY A 168 26.57 -12.51 0.08
N ASN A 169 27.36 -11.63 -0.49
CA ASN A 169 27.75 -10.39 0.17
C ASN A 169 26.58 -9.38 0.19
N CYS A 170 26.66 -8.46 1.15
CA CYS A 170 25.69 -7.36 1.23
C CYS A 170 25.79 -6.48 -0.03
N ALA A 171 24.66 -6.28 -0.74
CA ALA A 171 24.60 -5.44 -1.94
C ALA A 171 24.65 -3.93 -1.64
N GLU A 172 24.49 -3.53 -0.37
CA GLU A 172 24.40 -2.13 0.05
C GLU A 172 25.76 -1.44 0.24
N GLY A 173 26.87 -2.17 0.08
CA GLY A 173 28.22 -1.62 0.21
C GLY A 173 28.43 -0.85 1.53
N GLY A 174 28.84 0.40 1.45
CA GLY A 174 29.04 1.27 2.61
C GLY A 174 27.78 1.62 3.40
N MET A 175 26.59 1.35 2.87
CA MET A 175 25.31 1.52 3.57
C MET A 175 24.80 0.23 4.21
N SER A 176 25.63 -0.79 4.35
CA SER A 176 25.27 -2.04 5.00
C SER A 176 24.74 -1.82 6.41
N CYS A 177 23.72 -2.60 6.80
CA CYS A 177 23.20 -2.58 8.18
C CYS A 177 24.13 -3.29 9.19
N GLY A 178 25.20 -3.98 8.75
CA GLY A 178 26.12 -4.72 9.57
C GLY A 178 25.58 -6.04 10.16
N LYS A 179 24.32 -6.42 9.89
CA LYS A 179 23.63 -7.54 10.55
C LYS A 179 23.53 -8.80 9.69
N ALA A 180 24.45 -9.01 8.74
CA ALA A 180 24.32 -10.10 7.77
C ALA A 180 24.22 -11.49 8.41
N VAL A 181 24.92 -11.76 9.51
CA VAL A 181 24.88 -13.05 10.22
C VAL A 181 23.49 -13.30 10.80
N GLN A 182 22.99 -12.37 11.61
CA GLN A 182 21.66 -12.48 12.23
C GLN A 182 20.54 -12.58 11.19
N ILE A 183 20.69 -11.88 10.08
CA ILE A 183 19.72 -11.93 8.98
C ILE A 183 19.71 -13.30 8.31
N ARG A 184 20.88 -13.90 8.07
CA ARG A 184 20.98 -15.26 7.52
C ARG A 184 20.29 -16.28 8.43
N GLU A 185 20.56 -16.22 9.73
CA GLU A 185 19.92 -17.09 10.73
C GLU A 185 18.38 -16.90 10.73
N LYS A 186 17.92 -15.65 10.78
CA LYS A 186 16.48 -15.32 10.71
C LYS A 186 15.80 -15.94 9.49
N PHE A 187 16.38 -15.76 8.30
CA PHE A 187 15.78 -16.23 7.06
C PHE A 187 16.01 -17.71 6.76
N ALA A 188 16.95 -18.37 7.42
CA ALA A 188 17.10 -19.83 7.40
C ALA A 188 15.97 -20.51 8.18
N ASN A 189 15.47 -19.86 9.26
CA ASN A 189 14.42 -20.38 10.16
C ASN A 189 13.02 -19.86 9.81
N LEU A 190 12.87 -19.11 8.74
CA LEU A 190 11.57 -18.61 8.25
C LEU A 190 10.89 -19.69 7.38
#